data_13ea575e07973e3d6c77e1ebfa6d1cce
#
_entry.id   13ea575e07973e3d6c77e1ebfa6d1cce
#
_cell.length_a   1.000
_cell.length_b   1.000
_cell.length_c   1.000
_cell.angle_alpha   90.00
_cell.angle_beta   90.00
_cell.angle_gamma   90.00
#
_symmetry.space_group_name_H-M   'P 1'
#
loop_
_entity.id
_entity.type
_entity.pdbx_description
1 polymer ?
#
loop_
_entity_poly.entity_id
_entity_poly.type
_entity_poly.pdbx_seq_one_letter_code
_entity_poly.pdbx_strand_id
1 'polypeptide(L)'
;MRIGLISDTHIPEARDQLWPQVYKAFSGVDAILHGGDIHDVSLLDTFTPIAPTWAARGNGEDGSGGRPIQPDHPSLQEVWELEFEGFSIGLLHELYIPEIPPHLTVTNTLMRNFGHKNFDIVVYGDTHVERIDTIEGILCVNPGSPTYPRNLDTQLGTIGFIDIQNNKIEATIWQLTNEGIEPFNWNEWREPR
;
A
#
# COMPACT_ATOMS: atom_id res chain seq x y z
N MET A 1 16.29 5.02 -7.04
CA MET A 1 15.42 3.85 -6.81
C MET A 1 13.97 4.28 -6.91
N ARG A 2 13.12 3.48 -7.56
CA ARG A 2 11.67 3.71 -7.63
C ARG A 2 10.91 2.50 -7.12
N ILE A 3 10.00 2.69 -6.17
CA ILE A 3 9.20 1.65 -5.53
C ILE A 3 7.74 1.84 -5.91
N GLY A 4 7.09 0.81 -6.47
CA GLY A 4 5.65 0.78 -6.73
C GLY A 4 4.88 0.45 -5.45
N LEU A 5 3.80 1.17 -5.18
CA LEU A 5 2.93 0.96 -4.04
C LEU A 5 1.53 0.57 -4.49
N ILE A 6 0.98 -0.47 -3.88
CA ILE A 6 -0.36 -0.96 -4.12
C ILE A 6 -0.94 -1.50 -2.81
N SER A 7 -2.24 -1.46 -2.62
CA SER A 7 -2.92 -2.04 -1.47
C SER A 7 -4.37 -2.37 -1.79
N ASP A 8 -5.01 -3.20 -0.96
CA ASP A 8 -6.46 -3.45 -0.97
C ASP A 8 -6.96 -3.87 -2.36
N THR A 9 -6.29 -4.84 -2.95
CA THR A 9 -6.62 -5.32 -4.31
C THR A 9 -7.87 -6.17 -4.36
N HIS A 10 -8.21 -6.86 -3.26
CA HIS A 10 -9.43 -7.66 -3.11
C HIS A 10 -9.76 -8.54 -4.33
N ILE A 11 -8.75 -9.18 -4.92
CA ILE A 11 -8.93 -10.10 -6.05
C ILE A 11 -9.22 -11.51 -5.51
N PRO A 12 -10.26 -12.20 -5.95
CA PRO A 12 -11.22 -11.85 -7.00
C PRO A 12 -12.50 -11.16 -6.52
N GLU A 13 -12.62 -10.80 -5.21
CA GLU A 13 -13.87 -10.31 -4.62
C GLU A 13 -14.35 -8.98 -5.25
N ALA A 14 -13.45 -8.02 -5.44
CA ALA A 14 -13.78 -6.74 -6.05
C ALA A 14 -13.89 -6.83 -7.58
N ARG A 15 -13.06 -7.68 -8.18
CA ARG A 15 -13.04 -7.99 -9.61
C ARG A 15 -12.18 -9.20 -9.90
N ASP A 16 -12.41 -9.86 -11.05
CA ASP A 16 -11.72 -11.11 -11.39
C ASP A 16 -10.19 -10.95 -11.57
N GLN A 17 -9.72 -9.81 -12.04
CA GLN A 17 -8.30 -9.57 -12.35
C GLN A 17 -7.91 -8.13 -12.09
N LEU A 18 -6.66 -7.92 -11.71
CA LEU A 18 -6.10 -6.57 -11.59
C LEU A 18 -6.03 -5.86 -12.95
N TRP A 19 -6.17 -4.55 -12.95
CA TRP A 19 -6.13 -3.73 -14.15
C TRP A 19 -4.78 -3.84 -14.86
N PRO A 20 -4.75 -4.02 -16.19
CA PRO A 20 -3.50 -4.05 -16.97
C PRO A 20 -2.65 -2.77 -16.82
N GLN A 21 -3.30 -1.64 -16.53
CA GLN A 21 -2.65 -0.36 -16.29
C GLN A 21 -1.70 -0.40 -15.08
N VAL A 22 -2.01 -1.20 -14.03
CA VAL A 22 -1.13 -1.36 -12.87
C VAL A 22 0.18 -2.02 -13.28
N TYR A 23 0.11 -3.13 -14.02
CA TYR A 23 1.31 -3.83 -14.48
C TYR A 23 2.16 -2.95 -15.40
N LYS A 24 1.51 -2.18 -16.27
CA LYS A 24 2.18 -1.23 -17.17
C LYS A 24 2.85 -0.11 -16.38
N ALA A 25 2.18 0.43 -15.36
CA ALA A 25 2.71 1.49 -14.51
C ALA A 25 3.91 1.03 -13.68
N PHE A 26 3.89 -0.22 -13.21
CA PHE A 26 4.98 -0.80 -12.43
C PHE A 26 6.13 -1.34 -13.30
N SER A 27 6.00 -1.32 -14.62
CA SER A 27 7.11 -1.72 -15.49
C SER A 27 8.35 -0.84 -15.26
N GLY A 28 9.44 -1.45 -14.79
CA GLY A 28 10.71 -0.79 -14.53
C GLY A 28 10.84 -0.17 -13.13
N VAL A 29 9.95 -0.46 -12.18
CA VAL A 29 10.20 -0.18 -10.76
C VAL A 29 11.25 -1.15 -10.20
N ASP A 30 11.96 -0.73 -9.17
CA ASP A 30 13.00 -1.54 -8.53
C ASP A 30 12.44 -2.48 -7.46
N ALA A 31 11.26 -2.17 -6.91
CA ALA A 31 10.58 -2.93 -5.87
C ALA A 31 9.06 -2.67 -5.93
N ILE A 32 8.25 -3.58 -5.37
CA ILE A 32 6.80 -3.41 -5.19
C ILE A 32 6.46 -3.71 -3.73
N LEU A 33 5.71 -2.79 -3.10
CA LEU A 33 5.16 -2.96 -1.76
C LEU A 33 3.64 -3.03 -1.84
N HIS A 34 3.06 -4.11 -1.28
CA HIS A 34 1.62 -4.31 -1.20
C HIS A 34 1.15 -4.19 0.25
N GLY A 35 0.29 -3.23 0.52
CA GLY A 35 -0.21 -2.91 1.86
C GLY A 35 -1.23 -3.88 2.45
N GLY A 36 -1.47 -5.06 1.84
CA GLY A 36 -2.41 -6.06 2.35
C GLY A 36 -3.78 -6.04 1.68
N ASP A 37 -4.67 -6.91 2.15
CA ASP A 37 -6.00 -7.18 1.56
C ASP A 37 -5.91 -7.53 0.07
N ILE A 38 -5.15 -8.61 -0.19
CA ILE A 38 -4.90 -9.17 -1.52
C ILE A 38 -6.08 -10.05 -1.93
N HIS A 39 -6.56 -10.88 -0.99
CA HIS A 39 -7.51 -11.97 -1.02
C HIS A 39 -6.99 -13.24 -1.69
N ASP A 40 -6.54 -13.24 -2.92
CA ASP A 40 -5.86 -14.38 -3.55
C ASP A 40 -4.36 -14.08 -3.64
N VAL A 41 -3.58 -14.72 -2.76
CA VAL A 41 -2.12 -14.50 -2.68
C VAL A 41 -1.39 -14.87 -3.96
N SER A 42 -1.98 -15.66 -4.87
CA SER A 42 -1.40 -15.94 -6.19
C SER A 42 -1.24 -14.68 -7.05
N LEU A 43 -1.94 -13.60 -6.71
CA LEU A 43 -1.73 -12.29 -7.32
C LEU A 43 -0.27 -11.83 -7.19
N LEU A 44 0.39 -12.14 -6.07
CA LEU A 44 1.79 -11.76 -5.83
C LEU A 44 2.74 -12.36 -6.88
N ASP A 45 2.43 -13.56 -7.38
CA ASP A 45 3.21 -14.20 -8.45
C ASP A 45 3.20 -13.39 -9.74
N THR A 46 2.15 -12.60 -9.97
CA THR A 46 2.04 -11.77 -11.19
C THR A 46 2.98 -10.58 -11.17
N PHE A 47 3.44 -10.15 -10.00
CA PHE A 47 4.43 -9.08 -9.85
C PHE A 47 5.87 -9.57 -9.92
N THR A 48 6.12 -10.85 -9.64
CA THR A 48 7.47 -11.45 -9.65
C THR A 48 8.28 -11.17 -10.94
N PRO A 49 7.68 -11.21 -12.15
CA PRO A 49 8.42 -10.88 -13.38
C PRO A 49 8.76 -9.39 -13.52
N ILE A 50 8.17 -8.53 -12.70
CA ILE A 50 8.35 -7.07 -12.77
C ILE A 50 9.44 -6.64 -11.82
N ALA A 51 9.29 -6.94 -10.52
CA ALA A 51 10.23 -6.57 -9.48
C ALA A 51 10.06 -7.45 -8.22
N PRO A 52 11.07 -7.52 -7.35
CA PRO A 52 10.92 -8.08 -6.01
C PRO A 52 9.73 -7.44 -5.30
N THR A 53 8.88 -8.29 -4.67
CA THR A 53 7.60 -7.86 -4.09
C THR A 53 7.52 -8.28 -2.64
N TRP A 54 7.09 -7.37 -1.77
CA TRP A 54 6.77 -7.59 -0.36
C TRP A 54 5.34 -7.18 -0.10
N ALA A 55 4.60 -8.00 0.65
CA ALA A 55 3.20 -7.75 0.99
C ALA A 55 2.98 -7.92 2.49
N ALA A 56 2.25 -7.01 3.09
CA ALA A 56 1.72 -7.19 4.43
C ALA A 56 0.45 -8.05 4.39
N ARG A 57 0.23 -8.87 5.42
CA ARG A 57 -1.02 -9.62 5.57
C ARG A 57 -2.11 -8.68 6.09
N GLY A 58 -3.25 -8.67 5.43
CA GLY A 58 -4.44 -7.95 5.86
C GLY A 58 -5.52 -8.88 6.40
N ASN A 59 -6.65 -8.31 6.76
CA ASN A 59 -7.82 -9.07 7.20
C ASN A 59 -8.51 -9.84 6.04
N GLY A 60 -8.14 -9.57 4.81
CA GLY A 60 -8.50 -10.37 3.63
C GLY A 60 -7.86 -11.75 3.61
N GLU A 61 -6.72 -11.96 4.28
CA GLU A 61 -5.92 -13.17 4.27
C GLU A 61 -5.98 -13.98 5.57
N ASP A 62 -6.47 -13.42 6.67
CA ASP A 62 -6.40 -14.00 8.03
C ASP A 62 -7.63 -14.84 8.44
N GLY A 63 -8.65 -14.94 7.58
CA GLY A 63 -9.91 -15.63 7.86
C GLY A 63 -11.01 -14.71 8.42
N SER A 64 -10.75 -13.43 8.58
CA SER A 64 -11.72 -12.43 9.02
C SER A 64 -12.92 -12.35 8.07
N GLY A 65 -14.10 -12.04 8.62
CA GLY A 65 -15.33 -11.94 7.83
C GLY A 65 -15.77 -13.25 7.16
N GLY A 66 -15.24 -14.41 7.59
CA GLY A 66 -15.54 -15.72 7.01
C GLY A 66 -14.81 -16.02 5.70
N ARG A 67 -13.81 -15.22 5.36
CA ARG A 67 -12.92 -15.46 4.22
C ARG A 67 -12.00 -16.66 4.48
N PRO A 68 -11.47 -17.34 3.46
CA PRO A 68 -10.49 -18.38 3.67
C PRO A 68 -9.18 -17.77 4.18
N ILE A 69 -8.54 -18.46 5.14
CA ILE A 69 -7.15 -18.15 5.50
C ILE A 69 -6.28 -18.46 4.30
N GLN A 70 -5.53 -17.48 3.84
CA GLN A 70 -4.64 -17.64 2.70
C GLN A 70 -3.37 -18.39 3.10
N PRO A 71 -2.82 -19.23 2.19
CA PRO A 71 -1.60 -19.97 2.44
C PRO A 71 -0.39 -19.03 2.64
N ASP A 72 0.67 -19.59 3.20
CA ASP A 72 1.95 -18.90 3.28
C ASP A 72 2.50 -18.64 1.87
N HIS A 73 3.09 -17.47 1.70
CA HIS A 73 3.74 -17.06 0.46
C HIS A 73 5.08 -16.37 0.79
N PRO A 74 6.16 -16.59 0.03
CA PRO A 74 7.47 -15.99 0.35
C PRO A 74 7.48 -14.46 0.45
N SER A 75 6.59 -13.82 -0.32
CA SER A 75 6.43 -12.35 -0.31
C SER A 75 5.43 -11.84 0.72
N LEU A 76 4.75 -12.70 1.49
CA LEU A 76 3.70 -12.32 2.42
C LEU A 76 4.11 -12.56 3.86
N GLN A 77 4.08 -11.52 4.69
CA GLN A 77 4.29 -11.59 6.14
C GLN A 77 3.29 -10.67 6.85
N GLU A 78 3.17 -10.81 8.17
CA GLU A 78 2.32 -9.91 8.98
C GLU A 78 2.76 -8.45 8.80
N VAL A 79 4.07 -8.22 8.89
CA VAL A 79 4.72 -6.92 8.67
C VAL A 79 6.12 -7.12 8.07
N TRP A 80 6.64 -6.09 7.42
CA TRP A 80 8.02 -6.07 6.93
C TRP A 80 8.78 -4.85 7.43
N GLU A 81 10.01 -5.09 7.86
CA GLU A 81 11.04 -4.06 8.03
C GLU A 81 12.02 -4.17 6.87
N LEU A 82 12.08 -3.13 6.05
CA LEU A 82 12.89 -3.08 4.84
C LEU A 82 13.85 -1.91 4.91
N GLU A 83 14.97 -2.02 4.20
CA GLU A 83 15.92 -0.94 4.02
C GLU A 83 16.21 -0.76 2.53
N PHE A 84 15.99 0.44 2.00
CA PHE A 84 16.30 0.80 0.62
C PHE A 84 17.07 2.13 0.57
N GLU A 85 18.24 2.13 -0.08
CA GLU A 85 19.07 3.32 -0.25
C GLU A 85 19.38 4.05 1.07
N GLY A 86 19.47 3.30 2.19
CA GLY A 86 19.73 3.84 3.53
C GLY A 86 18.50 4.41 4.25
N PHE A 87 17.30 4.21 3.72
CA PHE A 87 16.03 4.56 4.37
C PHE A 87 15.34 3.32 4.92
N SER A 88 14.85 3.43 6.16
CA SER A 88 14.07 2.38 6.82
C SER A 88 12.59 2.49 6.46
N ILE A 89 12.01 1.38 6.00
CA ILE A 89 10.62 1.32 5.57
C ILE A 89 9.88 0.25 6.37
N GLY A 90 8.83 0.65 7.08
CA GLY A 90 7.84 -0.26 7.65
C GLY A 90 6.72 -0.51 6.65
N LEU A 91 6.36 -1.80 6.45
CA LEU A 91 5.20 -2.18 5.67
C LEU A 91 4.25 -2.99 6.56
N LEU A 92 3.01 -2.52 6.70
CA LEU A 92 1.96 -3.18 7.47
C LEU A 92 0.61 -2.92 6.80
N HIS A 93 -0.45 -3.64 7.22
CA HIS A 93 -1.76 -3.41 6.64
C HIS A 93 -2.50 -2.27 7.34
N GLU A 94 -2.68 -2.34 8.65
CA GLU A 94 -3.55 -1.44 9.41
C GLU A 94 -2.75 -0.30 10.07
N LEU A 95 -3.06 0.95 9.71
CA LEU A 95 -2.55 2.15 10.36
C LEU A 95 -3.64 3.22 10.42
N TYR A 96 -3.89 3.76 11.62
CA TYR A 96 -4.96 4.73 11.83
C TYR A 96 -4.50 6.16 11.58
N ILE A 97 -4.89 6.71 10.44
CA ILE A 97 -4.74 8.13 10.09
C ILE A 97 -6.07 8.64 9.51
N PRO A 98 -6.72 9.66 10.09
CA PRO A 98 -6.32 10.42 11.30
C PRO A 98 -6.20 9.57 12.56
N GLU A 99 -5.24 9.92 13.40
CA GLU A 99 -5.07 9.22 14.68
C GLU A 99 -6.28 9.36 15.60
N ILE A 100 -6.57 8.32 16.39
CA ILE A 100 -7.62 8.31 17.42
C ILE A 100 -6.96 8.10 18.79
N PRO A 101 -6.41 9.14 19.41
CA PRO A 101 -5.76 9.05 20.71
C PRO A 101 -6.73 8.58 21.80
N PRO A 102 -6.22 7.93 22.88
CA PRO A 102 -4.79 7.67 23.11
C PRO A 102 -4.28 6.35 22.52
N HIS A 103 -5.13 5.52 21.92
CA HIS A 103 -4.79 4.12 21.61
C HIS A 103 -4.44 3.87 20.15
N LEU A 104 -5.17 4.47 19.22
CA LEU A 104 -4.98 4.27 17.79
C LEU A 104 -4.14 5.42 17.23
N THR A 105 -2.84 5.37 17.51
CA THR A 105 -1.86 6.33 17.02
C THR A 105 -0.78 5.62 16.20
N VAL A 106 -0.09 6.34 15.33
CA VAL A 106 1.02 5.81 14.54
C VAL A 106 2.06 5.19 15.47
N THR A 107 2.51 5.93 16.48
CA THR A 107 3.46 5.41 17.47
C THR A 107 3.00 4.10 18.11
N ASN A 108 1.78 4.01 18.62
CA ASN A 108 1.29 2.81 19.29
C ASN A 108 1.17 1.63 18.31
N THR A 109 0.75 1.88 17.09
CA THR A 109 0.65 0.85 16.05
C THR A 109 2.04 0.30 15.70
N LEU A 110 3.02 1.17 15.49
CA LEU A 110 4.40 0.74 15.19
C LEU A 110 5.03 -0.01 16.36
N MET A 111 4.86 0.49 17.59
CA MET A 111 5.35 -0.20 18.79
C MET A 111 4.73 -1.60 18.96
N ARG A 112 3.45 -1.76 18.63
CA ARG A 112 2.75 -3.06 18.73
C ARG A 112 3.25 -4.05 17.68
N ASN A 113 3.46 -3.61 16.44
CA ASN A 113 3.77 -4.47 15.31
C ASN A 113 5.27 -4.74 15.16
N PHE A 114 6.13 -3.76 15.46
CA PHE A 114 7.57 -3.82 15.23
C PHE A 114 8.41 -3.78 16.53
N GLY A 115 7.81 -3.40 17.65
CA GLY A 115 8.53 -3.17 18.90
C GLY A 115 9.32 -1.84 18.97
N HIS A 116 9.29 -1.06 17.90
CA HIS A 116 9.92 0.26 17.80
C HIS A 116 9.18 1.13 16.75
N LYS A 117 9.58 2.39 16.62
CA LYS A 117 9.01 3.34 15.65
C LYS A 117 10.08 4.03 14.78
N ASN A 118 11.24 3.43 14.64
CA ASN A 118 12.39 4.04 13.96
C ASN A 118 12.30 3.77 12.44
N PHE A 119 11.32 4.37 11.79
CA PHE A 119 11.12 4.33 10.34
C PHE A 119 11.22 5.72 9.75
N ASP A 120 11.77 5.81 8.55
CA ASP A 120 11.70 7.01 7.70
C ASP A 120 10.37 7.05 6.96
N ILE A 121 9.89 5.86 6.55
CA ILE A 121 8.66 5.69 5.78
C ILE A 121 7.84 4.55 6.38
N VAL A 122 6.51 4.69 6.34
CA VAL A 122 5.56 3.61 6.61
C VAL A 122 4.56 3.53 5.46
N VAL A 123 4.47 2.36 4.83
CA VAL A 123 3.48 2.04 3.79
C VAL A 123 2.39 1.16 4.40
N TYR A 124 1.13 1.50 4.12
CA TYR A 124 -0.02 0.80 4.71
C TYR A 124 -1.24 0.79 3.79
N GLY A 125 -2.31 0.08 4.17
CA GLY A 125 -3.56 -0.07 3.45
C GLY A 125 -4.80 0.13 4.31
N ASP A 126 -5.72 -0.86 4.31
CA ASP A 126 -6.94 -1.03 5.10
C ASP A 126 -8.08 -0.04 4.78
N THR A 127 -7.76 1.24 4.67
CA THR A 127 -8.79 2.28 4.53
C THR A 127 -9.31 2.45 3.11
N HIS A 128 -8.60 1.98 2.11
CA HIS A 128 -8.82 2.22 0.67
C HIS A 128 -8.81 3.71 0.30
N VAL A 129 -8.18 4.55 1.13
CA VAL A 129 -8.16 6.01 0.98
C VAL A 129 -6.72 6.46 0.78
N GLU A 130 -6.51 7.18 -0.30
CA GLU A 130 -5.21 7.75 -0.64
C GLU A 130 -4.74 8.73 0.46
N ARG A 131 -3.51 8.56 0.93
CA ARG A 131 -2.89 9.47 1.90
C ARG A 131 -1.39 9.58 1.73
N ILE A 132 -0.89 10.78 1.94
CA ILE A 132 0.52 11.07 2.17
C ILE A 132 0.57 12.06 3.35
N ASP A 133 0.95 11.57 4.52
CA ASP A 133 1.03 12.35 5.75
C ASP A 133 2.43 12.24 6.36
N THR A 134 2.87 13.27 7.08
CA THR A 134 4.07 13.17 7.92
C THR A 134 3.66 13.30 9.37
N ILE A 135 3.83 12.22 10.13
CA ILE A 135 3.44 12.13 11.54
C ILE A 135 4.67 11.78 12.37
N GLU A 136 5.00 12.62 13.35
CA GLU A 136 6.20 12.50 14.19
C GLU A 136 7.51 12.34 13.39
N GLY A 137 7.58 12.91 12.19
CA GLY A 137 8.74 12.83 11.30
C GLY A 137 8.76 11.61 10.39
N ILE A 138 7.78 10.70 10.49
CA ILE A 138 7.64 9.51 9.66
C ILE A 138 6.73 9.84 8.48
N LEU A 139 7.17 9.54 7.26
CA LEU A 139 6.35 9.65 6.05
C LEU A 139 5.42 8.45 5.96
N CYS A 140 4.12 8.65 6.18
CA CYS A 140 3.08 7.62 6.12
C CYS A 140 2.36 7.69 4.77
N VAL A 141 2.34 6.57 4.02
CA VAL A 141 1.79 6.53 2.67
C VAL A 141 0.78 5.39 2.53
N ASN A 142 -0.44 5.73 2.16
CA ASN A 142 -1.46 4.78 1.72
C ASN A 142 -1.75 5.03 0.23
N PRO A 143 -1.51 4.06 -0.65
CA PRO A 143 -1.74 4.24 -2.08
C PRO A 143 -3.23 4.23 -2.49
N GLY A 144 -4.15 4.00 -1.52
CA GLY A 144 -5.54 3.71 -1.82
C GLY A 144 -5.73 2.30 -2.36
N SER A 145 -6.77 2.08 -3.14
CA SER A 145 -7.07 0.80 -3.76
C SER A 145 -7.23 0.93 -5.28
N PRO A 146 -6.62 0.06 -6.08
CA PRO A 146 -6.78 0.07 -7.53
C PRO A 146 -8.09 -0.60 -8.01
N THR A 147 -8.82 -1.26 -7.13
CA THR A 147 -9.96 -2.12 -7.50
C THR A 147 -11.21 -1.83 -6.71
N TYR A 148 -11.03 -1.33 -5.48
CA TYR A 148 -12.11 -1.04 -4.54
C TYR A 148 -11.89 0.31 -3.85
N PRO A 149 -11.69 1.40 -4.62
CA PRO A 149 -11.42 2.72 -4.05
C PRO A 149 -12.59 3.20 -3.20
N ARG A 150 -12.28 3.79 -2.07
CA ARG A 150 -13.29 4.45 -1.23
C ARG A 150 -13.57 5.87 -1.73
N ASN A 151 -12.61 6.46 -2.39
CA ASN A 151 -12.79 7.70 -3.14
C ASN A 151 -13.44 7.38 -4.49
N LEU A 152 -14.75 7.63 -4.61
CA LEU A 152 -15.54 7.32 -5.80
C LEU A 152 -15.28 8.27 -6.99
N ASP A 153 -14.53 9.35 -6.77
CA ASP A 153 -14.13 10.27 -7.85
C ASP A 153 -12.98 9.68 -8.68
N THR A 154 -12.27 8.66 -8.16
CA THR A 154 -11.27 7.93 -8.94
C THR A 154 -11.95 6.92 -9.86
N GLN A 155 -11.62 6.95 -11.16
CA GLN A 155 -12.32 6.14 -12.16
C GLN A 155 -12.08 4.63 -11.97
N LEU A 156 -10.83 4.23 -11.81
CA LEU A 156 -10.41 2.83 -11.66
C LEU A 156 -9.61 2.59 -10.38
N GLY A 157 -9.59 3.57 -9.46
CA GLY A 157 -8.79 3.53 -8.25
C GLY A 157 -7.38 4.08 -8.44
N THR A 158 -6.51 3.77 -7.47
CA THR A 158 -5.20 4.43 -7.33
C THR A 158 -4.08 3.44 -7.04
N ILE A 159 -2.87 3.88 -7.34
CA ILE A 159 -1.59 3.28 -6.95
C ILE A 159 -0.65 4.40 -6.49
N GLY A 160 0.49 4.04 -5.90
CA GLY A 160 1.49 5.02 -5.48
C GLY A 160 2.90 4.70 -5.97
N PHE A 161 3.78 5.67 -5.80
CA PHE A 161 5.22 5.47 -5.94
C PHE A 161 5.98 6.17 -4.82
N ILE A 162 7.11 5.59 -4.44
CA ILE A 162 8.16 6.23 -3.67
C ILE A 162 9.39 6.32 -4.56
N ASP A 163 9.87 7.52 -4.79
CA ASP A 163 11.12 7.79 -5.50
C ASP A 163 12.20 8.20 -4.48
N ILE A 164 13.32 7.48 -4.47
CA ILE A 164 14.49 7.77 -3.63
C ILE A 164 15.63 8.20 -4.53
N GLN A 165 16.00 9.48 -4.48
CA GLN A 165 17.07 10.06 -5.27
C GLN A 165 17.85 11.11 -4.46
N ASN A 166 19.18 11.11 -4.58
CA ASN A 166 20.05 12.11 -3.93
C ASN A 166 19.77 12.24 -2.42
N ASN A 167 19.57 11.14 -1.74
CA ASN A 167 19.22 11.08 -0.30
C ASN A 167 17.94 11.85 0.06
N LYS A 168 16.96 11.87 -0.87
CA LYS A 168 15.63 12.44 -0.68
C LYS A 168 14.56 11.43 -1.08
N ILE A 169 13.46 11.49 -0.35
CA ILE A 169 12.27 10.67 -0.57
C ILE A 169 11.17 11.58 -1.13
N GLU A 170 10.51 11.09 -2.16
CA GLU A 170 9.28 11.68 -2.69
C GLU A 170 8.23 10.58 -2.84
N ALA A 171 7.06 10.76 -2.21
CA ALA A 171 5.92 9.87 -2.40
C ALA A 171 4.88 10.55 -3.28
N THR A 172 4.30 9.79 -4.20
CA THR A 172 3.26 10.27 -5.12
C THR A 172 2.14 9.25 -5.26
N ILE A 173 0.90 9.75 -5.41
CA ILE A 173 -0.26 8.93 -5.74
C ILE A 173 -0.67 9.21 -7.18
N TRP A 174 -1.10 8.16 -7.86
CA TRP A 174 -1.52 8.18 -9.25
C TRP A 174 -2.87 7.50 -9.39
N GLN A 175 -3.77 8.16 -10.10
CA GLN A 175 -5.08 7.64 -10.45
C GLN A 175 -4.97 6.78 -11.71
N LEU A 176 -5.62 5.62 -11.69
CA LEU A 176 -5.79 4.77 -12.87
C LEU A 176 -6.87 5.32 -13.77
N THR A 177 -6.62 5.29 -15.07
CA THR A 177 -7.56 5.67 -16.13
C THR A 177 -7.68 4.55 -17.17
N ASN A 178 -8.62 4.65 -18.08
CA ASN A 178 -8.74 3.67 -19.18
C ASN A 178 -7.50 3.61 -20.07
N GLU A 179 -6.73 4.70 -20.13
CA GLU A 179 -5.58 4.84 -21.03
C GLU A 179 -4.23 4.59 -20.32
N GLY A 180 -4.20 4.64 -18.98
CA GLY A 180 -2.97 4.47 -18.20
C GLY A 180 -3.10 5.01 -16.78
N ILE A 181 -2.18 5.87 -16.40
CA ILE A 181 -2.17 6.55 -15.10
C ILE A 181 -2.01 8.06 -15.28
N GLU A 182 -2.57 8.83 -14.37
CA GLU A 182 -2.37 10.28 -14.28
C GLU A 182 -2.13 10.72 -12.84
N PRO A 183 -1.47 11.85 -12.57
CA PRO A 183 -1.24 12.33 -11.22
C PRO A 183 -2.57 12.52 -10.47
N PHE A 184 -2.60 12.06 -9.22
CA PHE A 184 -3.80 12.21 -8.38
C PHE A 184 -4.08 13.68 -8.07
N ASN A 185 -5.35 14.11 -8.20
CA ASN A 185 -5.75 15.50 -8.00
C ASN A 185 -6.09 15.79 -6.53
N TRP A 186 -5.09 16.12 -5.73
CA TRP A 186 -5.27 16.46 -4.31
C TRP A 186 -6.19 17.67 -4.06
N ASN A 187 -6.41 18.56 -5.04
CA ASN A 187 -7.29 19.70 -4.87
C ASN A 187 -8.78 19.30 -4.82
N GLU A 188 -9.12 18.19 -5.42
CA GLU A 188 -10.47 17.62 -5.42
C GLU A 188 -10.67 16.57 -4.34
N TRP A 189 -9.58 16.10 -3.72
CA TRP A 189 -9.64 15.09 -2.68
C TRP A 189 -10.47 15.57 -1.47
N ARG A 190 -11.34 14.70 -1.01
CA ARG A 190 -12.13 14.88 0.22
C ARG A 190 -12.03 13.61 1.02
N GLU A 191 -11.86 13.76 2.34
CA GLU A 191 -11.85 12.61 3.21
C GLU A 191 -13.21 11.89 3.14
N PRO A 192 -13.24 10.59 2.77
CA PRO A 192 -14.46 9.81 2.75
C PRO A 192 -15.07 9.74 4.16
N ARG A 193 -16.40 9.89 4.24
CA ARG A 193 -17.17 9.85 5.49
C ARG A 193 -17.52 8.43 5.90
#